data_fce491ae58992db551740199ed280247
#
_entry.id   fce491ae58992db551740199ed280247
#
_cell.length_a   1.000
_cell.length_b   1.000
_cell.length_c   1.000
_cell.angle_alpha   90.00
_cell.angle_beta   90.00
_cell.angle_gamma   90.00
#
_symmetry.space_group_name_H-M   'P 1'
#
loop_
_entity.id
_entity.type
_entity.pdbx_description
1 polymer ?
#
loop_
_entity_poly.entity_id
_entity_poly.type
_entity_poly.pdbx_seq_one_letter_code
_entity_poly.pdbx_strand_id
1 'polypeptide(L)'
;MSYIEKKGNIFNSKAMAIVNTVNCVGAMGKGIALDFKLRYPEMFKEYQKICFQHLLKPGQILPYKKSTPIILNFAIKDDWKDPSKVEWIEETLQKFVNNYNRLGITSIAFPWIGAMNGGIPLETIKYLTRKYLSDLDGIDIEVYDFDPDAPCVLYNTLKDIVEANALSPSELEDMSDIKARYWVKIIDAVKDSNTKSINNLCHYIVDGKRIIGKTNIERLFDFLTKYNKGIYIEPKSLF
;
A
#
# COMPACT_ATOMS: atom_id res chain seq x y z
N MET A 1 10.55 -21.14 10.53
CA MET A 1 9.51 -20.26 11.12
C MET A 1 10.22 -19.11 11.76
N SER A 2 9.90 -17.91 11.38
CA SER A 2 10.63 -16.73 11.82
C SER A 2 9.67 -15.57 12.10
N TYR A 3 9.90 -14.86 13.20
CA TYR A 3 9.35 -13.53 13.44
C TYR A 3 10.48 -12.52 13.25
N ILE A 4 10.37 -11.63 12.28
CA ILE A 4 11.43 -10.69 11.92
C ILE A 4 10.85 -9.28 11.81
N GLU A 5 11.45 -8.33 12.52
CA GLU A 5 11.16 -6.91 12.38
C GLU A 5 12.13 -6.30 11.36
N LYS A 6 11.60 -5.58 10.38
CA LYS A 6 12.34 -5.00 9.27
C LYS A 6 12.02 -3.52 9.13
N LYS A 7 12.99 -2.73 8.67
CA LYS A 7 12.74 -1.38 8.19
C LYS A 7 12.67 -1.39 6.66
N GLY A 8 11.66 -0.75 6.07
CA GLY A 8 11.55 -0.70 4.62
C GLY A 8 10.13 -0.52 4.08
N ASN A 9 9.95 -0.93 2.82
CA ASN A 9 8.66 -0.90 2.16
C ASN A 9 8.00 -2.28 2.19
N ILE A 10 6.87 -2.39 2.87
CA ILE A 10 6.14 -3.65 3.05
C ILE A 10 5.71 -4.30 1.71
N PHE A 11 5.51 -3.50 0.66
CA PHE A 11 5.18 -4.01 -0.68
C PHE A 11 6.34 -4.70 -1.40
N ASN A 12 7.54 -4.72 -0.82
CA ASN A 12 8.67 -5.54 -1.27
C ASN A 12 8.68 -6.94 -0.65
N SER A 13 7.81 -7.20 0.32
CA SER A 13 7.68 -8.54 0.93
C SER A 13 7.31 -9.58 -0.13
N LYS A 14 7.87 -10.77 0.03
CA LYS A 14 7.53 -11.96 -0.75
C LYS A 14 6.57 -12.89 0.00
N ALA A 15 6.06 -12.43 1.14
CA ALA A 15 5.11 -13.21 1.93
C ALA A 15 3.82 -13.49 1.12
N MET A 16 3.22 -14.65 1.42
CA MET A 16 1.96 -15.11 0.81
C MET A 16 0.80 -14.14 1.10
N ALA A 17 0.82 -13.50 2.25
CA ALA A 17 -0.19 -12.53 2.65
C ALA A 17 0.42 -11.22 3.15
N ILE A 18 -0.36 -10.13 3.07
CA ILE A 18 0.02 -8.80 3.53
C ILE A 18 -1.15 -8.14 4.26
N VAL A 19 -0.86 -7.47 5.36
CA VAL A 19 -1.89 -6.81 6.17
C VAL A 19 -2.06 -5.36 5.75
N ASN A 20 -3.30 -4.98 5.48
CA ASN A 20 -3.76 -3.60 5.32
C ASN A 20 -4.59 -3.20 6.55
N THR A 21 -4.41 -2.00 7.05
CA THR A 21 -5.21 -1.48 8.17
C THR A 21 -6.27 -0.50 7.68
N VAL A 22 -7.53 -0.76 8.03
CA VAL A 22 -8.69 -0.06 7.46
C VAL A 22 -9.67 0.43 8.53
N ASN A 23 -10.60 1.30 8.11
CA ASN A 23 -11.80 1.69 8.87
C ASN A 23 -13.03 0.89 8.39
N CYS A 24 -14.21 1.18 8.97
CA CYS A 24 -15.46 0.49 8.61
C CYS A 24 -16.39 1.33 7.71
N VAL A 25 -15.97 2.54 7.29
CA VAL A 25 -16.78 3.45 6.45
C VAL A 25 -16.33 3.51 4.98
N GLY A 26 -15.41 2.64 4.56
CA GLY A 26 -15.02 2.52 3.14
C GLY A 26 -14.01 3.56 2.65
N ALA A 27 -13.26 4.22 3.55
CA ALA A 27 -12.29 5.24 3.19
C ALA A 27 -10.85 4.72 3.22
N MET A 28 -10.11 4.88 2.12
CA MET A 28 -8.67 4.62 2.01
C MET A 28 -7.99 5.87 1.45
N GLY A 29 -7.80 6.89 2.28
CA GLY A 29 -7.35 8.23 1.85
C GLY A 29 -5.94 8.62 2.26
N LYS A 30 -5.31 7.88 3.19
CA LYS A 30 -3.98 8.18 3.73
C LYS A 30 -3.22 6.91 4.13
N GLY A 31 -1.89 7.05 4.29
CA GLY A 31 -1.02 6.00 4.79
C GLY A 31 -1.11 4.73 3.97
N ILE A 32 -0.85 3.60 4.62
CA ILE A 32 -0.80 2.29 3.96
C ILE A 32 -2.12 1.93 3.24
N ALA A 33 -3.28 2.33 3.77
CA ALA A 33 -4.57 2.07 3.12
C ALA A 33 -4.67 2.74 1.74
N LEU A 34 -4.15 3.97 1.58
CA LEU A 34 -4.09 4.63 0.27
C LEU A 34 -3.19 3.86 -0.69
N ASP A 35 -2.02 3.41 -0.25
CA ASP A 35 -1.12 2.59 -1.08
C ASP A 35 -1.79 1.30 -1.54
N PHE A 36 -2.54 0.62 -0.66
CA PHE A 36 -3.32 -0.56 -1.04
C PHE A 36 -4.42 -0.23 -2.05
N LYS A 37 -5.16 0.86 -1.87
CA LYS A 37 -6.16 1.32 -2.84
C LYS A 37 -5.56 1.53 -4.23
N LEU A 38 -4.39 2.19 -4.29
CA LEU A 38 -3.72 2.51 -5.54
C LEU A 38 -3.18 1.28 -6.27
N ARG A 39 -2.70 0.28 -5.52
CA ARG A 39 -2.14 -0.97 -6.06
C ARG A 39 -3.20 -2.03 -6.37
N TYR A 40 -4.29 -2.03 -5.61
CA TYR A 40 -5.33 -3.06 -5.66
C TYR A 40 -6.73 -2.43 -5.74
N PRO A 41 -7.06 -1.72 -6.84
CA PRO A 41 -8.33 -0.99 -6.97
C PRO A 41 -9.56 -1.90 -6.87
N GLU A 42 -9.47 -3.15 -7.33
CA GLU A 42 -10.58 -4.10 -7.22
C GLU A 42 -10.82 -4.54 -5.76
N MET A 43 -9.77 -4.74 -4.97
CA MET A 43 -9.88 -4.97 -3.53
C MET A 43 -10.58 -3.80 -2.84
N PHE A 44 -10.21 -2.57 -3.21
CA PHE A 44 -10.83 -1.37 -2.65
C PHE A 44 -12.33 -1.29 -2.98
N LYS A 45 -12.76 -1.61 -4.19
CA LYS A 45 -14.19 -1.64 -4.58
C LYS A 45 -14.98 -2.67 -3.75
N GLU A 46 -14.43 -3.88 -3.55
CA GLU A 46 -15.07 -4.92 -2.73
C GLU A 46 -15.15 -4.48 -1.27
N TYR A 47 -14.08 -3.94 -0.70
CA TYR A 47 -14.07 -3.40 0.65
C TYR A 47 -15.11 -2.29 0.82
N GLN A 48 -15.20 -1.32 -0.10
CA GLN A 48 -16.20 -0.25 -0.04
C GLN A 48 -17.62 -0.80 -0.04
N LYS A 49 -17.91 -1.78 -0.90
CA LYS A 49 -19.23 -2.41 -0.97
C LYS A 49 -19.61 -3.04 0.38
N ILE A 50 -18.70 -3.74 1.03
CA ILE A 50 -18.92 -4.37 2.34
C ILE A 50 -19.14 -3.29 3.43
N CYS A 51 -18.37 -2.20 3.41
CA CYS A 51 -18.54 -1.08 4.34
C CYS A 51 -19.90 -0.38 4.17
N PHE A 52 -20.30 -0.08 2.94
CA PHE A 52 -21.59 0.57 2.66
C PHE A 52 -22.80 -0.30 3.04
N GLN A 53 -22.62 -1.61 3.10
CA GLN A 53 -23.62 -2.55 3.63
C GLN A 53 -23.55 -2.68 5.17
N HIS A 54 -22.65 -1.95 5.84
CA HIS A 54 -22.42 -2.01 7.30
C HIS A 54 -22.06 -3.42 7.80
N LEU A 55 -21.47 -4.26 6.95
CA LEU A 55 -21.10 -5.64 7.28
C LEU A 55 -19.73 -5.75 7.94
N LEU A 56 -18.83 -4.79 7.72
CA LEU A 56 -17.53 -4.76 8.38
C LEU A 56 -17.62 -3.97 9.69
N LYS A 57 -17.13 -4.56 10.77
CA LYS A 57 -17.07 -3.94 12.10
C LYS A 57 -15.63 -3.86 12.61
N PRO A 58 -15.30 -2.90 13.52
CA PRO A 58 -14.01 -2.88 14.15
C PRO A 58 -13.67 -4.23 14.81
N GLY A 59 -12.40 -4.58 14.82
CA GLY A 59 -11.93 -5.88 15.33
C GLY A 59 -12.13 -7.06 14.35
N GLN A 60 -12.65 -6.83 13.13
CA GLN A 60 -12.81 -7.86 12.11
C GLN A 60 -11.69 -7.85 11.06
N ILE A 61 -11.54 -8.99 10.37
CA ILE A 61 -10.63 -9.15 9.23
C ILE A 61 -11.45 -9.43 7.99
N LEU A 62 -11.25 -8.65 6.92
CA LEU A 62 -11.84 -8.88 5.61
C LEU A 62 -10.74 -9.36 4.64
N PRO A 63 -10.67 -10.68 4.35
CA PRO A 63 -9.69 -11.22 3.41
C PRO A 63 -10.05 -10.91 1.96
N TYR A 64 -9.05 -10.54 1.15
CA TYR A 64 -9.14 -10.45 -0.30
C TYR A 64 -8.16 -11.45 -0.92
N LYS A 65 -8.68 -12.54 -1.48
CA LYS A 65 -7.90 -13.69 -1.99
C LYS A 65 -7.67 -13.67 -3.50
N LYS A 66 -8.15 -12.63 -4.20
CA LYS A 66 -8.07 -12.52 -5.67
C LYS A 66 -6.78 -11.84 -6.15
N SER A 67 -5.82 -11.62 -5.26
CA SER A 67 -4.50 -11.05 -5.56
C SER A 67 -3.38 -11.93 -5.01
N THR A 68 -2.20 -11.71 -5.55
CA THR A 68 -0.94 -12.20 -4.98
C THR A 68 -0.10 -10.97 -4.66
N PRO A 69 0.22 -10.73 -3.37
CA PRO A 69 -0.15 -11.50 -2.18
C PRO A 69 -1.66 -11.43 -1.84
N ILE A 70 -2.14 -12.35 -0.96
CA ILE A 70 -3.45 -12.25 -0.32
C ILE A 70 -3.47 -10.99 0.57
N ILE A 71 -4.53 -10.20 0.51
CA ILE A 71 -4.64 -9.01 1.35
C ILE A 71 -5.60 -9.28 2.50
N LEU A 72 -5.12 -9.06 3.73
CA LEU A 72 -5.96 -9.11 4.92
C LEU A 72 -6.25 -7.69 5.40
N ASN A 73 -7.47 -7.21 5.20
CA ASN A 73 -7.90 -5.90 5.68
C ASN A 73 -8.32 -6.01 7.15
N PHE A 74 -7.50 -5.49 8.06
CA PHE A 74 -7.74 -5.44 9.50
C PHE A 74 -8.52 -4.17 9.84
N ALA A 75 -9.77 -4.31 10.27
CA ALA A 75 -10.64 -3.19 10.64
C ALA A 75 -10.29 -2.69 12.05
N ILE A 76 -9.39 -1.72 12.13
CA ILE A 76 -8.89 -1.17 13.40
C ILE A 76 -9.49 0.18 13.76
N LYS A 77 -10.41 0.69 12.94
CA LYS A 77 -11.16 1.93 13.16
C LYS A 77 -12.62 1.73 12.78
N ASP A 78 -13.51 2.41 13.45
CA ASP A 78 -14.89 2.55 13.02
C ASP A 78 -14.99 3.61 11.91
N ASP A 79 -14.66 4.85 12.20
CA ASP A 79 -14.53 5.94 11.22
C ASP A 79 -13.04 6.34 11.06
N TRP A 80 -12.67 6.80 9.86
CA TRP A 80 -11.32 7.29 9.59
C TRP A 80 -10.92 8.53 10.38
N LYS A 81 -11.90 9.30 10.88
CA LYS A 81 -11.71 10.52 11.68
C LYS A 81 -11.28 10.20 13.10
N ASP A 82 -11.72 9.05 13.62
CA ASP A 82 -11.50 8.67 15.00
C ASP A 82 -10.16 7.93 15.18
N PRO A 83 -9.58 7.92 16.38
CA PRO A 83 -8.43 7.08 16.67
C PRO A 83 -8.81 5.60 16.67
N SER A 84 -7.83 4.73 16.48
CA SER A 84 -7.97 3.30 16.74
C SER A 84 -8.11 3.05 18.24
N LYS A 85 -8.70 1.92 18.62
CA LYS A 85 -8.73 1.43 19.99
C LYS A 85 -7.85 0.19 20.11
N VAL A 86 -7.19 0.05 21.26
CA VAL A 86 -6.31 -1.10 21.55
C VAL A 86 -7.09 -2.40 21.45
N GLU A 87 -8.32 -2.42 21.95
CA GLU A 87 -9.20 -3.59 21.94
C GLU A 87 -9.46 -4.09 20.51
N TRP A 88 -9.68 -3.20 19.55
CA TRP A 88 -9.90 -3.59 18.15
C TRP A 88 -8.65 -4.18 17.49
N ILE A 89 -7.47 -3.69 17.89
CA ILE A 89 -6.19 -4.24 17.43
C ILE A 89 -5.99 -5.63 18.01
N GLU A 90 -6.20 -5.82 19.32
CA GLU A 90 -6.11 -7.12 19.96
C GLU A 90 -7.10 -8.13 19.36
N GLU A 91 -8.34 -7.72 19.12
CA GLU A 91 -9.35 -8.57 18.47
C GLU A 91 -8.92 -9.00 17.06
N THR A 92 -8.35 -8.10 16.24
CA THR A 92 -7.88 -8.48 14.90
C THR A 92 -6.70 -9.44 14.99
N LEU A 93 -5.74 -9.20 15.88
CA LEU A 93 -4.59 -10.09 16.11
C LEU A 93 -5.06 -11.46 16.57
N GLN A 94 -5.94 -11.52 17.57
CA GLN A 94 -6.49 -12.78 18.08
C GLN A 94 -7.26 -13.56 17.00
N LYS A 95 -8.06 -12.87 16.17
CA LYS A 95 -8.77 -13.49 15.05
C LYS A 95 -7.80 -14.03 14.01
N PHE A 96 -6.70 -13.32 13.74
CA PHE A 96 -5.65 -13.82 12.85
C PHE A 96 -5.02 -15.08 13.41
N VAL A 97 -4.57 -15.07 14.65
CA VAL A 97 -3.96 -16.22 15.35
C VAL A 97 -4.87 -17.44 15.30
N ASN A 98 -6.16 -17.27 15.53
CA ASN A 98 -7.11 -18.37 15.54
C ASN A 98 -7.45 -18.93 14.14
N ASN A 99 -7.05 -18.23 13.06
CA ASN A 99 -7.54 -18.58 11.72
C ASN A 99 -6.46 -18.71 10.63
N TYR A 100 -5.21 -18.29 10.85
CA TYR A 100 -4.18 -18.30 9.78
C TYR A 100 -3.96 -19.69 9.20
N ASN A 101 -3.93 -20.74 10.03
CA ASN A 101 -3.82 -22.14 9.60
C ASN A 101 -4.97 -22.55 8.68
N ARG A 102 -6.22 -22.21 9.06
CA ARG A 102 -7.42 -22.52 8.25
C ARG A 102 -7.41 -21.74 6.93
N LEU A 103 -6.77 -20.59 6.89
CA LEU A 103 -6.60 -19.79 5.67
C LEU A 103 -5.45 -20.30 4.80
N GLY A 104 -4.64 -21.25 5.29
CA GLY A 104 -3.47 -21.79 4.61
C GLY A 104 -2.34 -20.77 4.48
N ILE A 105 -2.26 -19.78 5.38
CA ILE A 105 -1.24 -18.72 5.33
C ILE A 105 0.01 -19.22 6.04
N THR A 106 1.10 -19.39 5.29
CA THR A 106 2.40 -19.86 5.76
C THR A 106 3.44 -18.74 5.86
N SER A 107 3.16 -17.57 5.29
CA SER A 107 3.98 -16.36 5.46
C SER A 107 3.15 -15.10 5.33
N ILE A 108 3.46 -14.08 6.13
CA ILE A 108 2.69 -12.84 6.17
C ILE A 108 3.55 -11.63 6.53
N ALA A 109 3.25 -10.48 5.91
CA ALA A 109 3.85 -9.20 6.23
C ALA A 109 2.84 -8.29 6.94
N PHE A 110 3.25 -7.73 8.07
CA PHE A 110 2.50 -6.78 8.89
C PHE A 110 3.14 -5.39 8.84
N PRO A 111 2.36 -4.31 8.78
CA PRO A 111 2.84 -3.00 9.26
C PRO A 111 2.74 -2.97 10.80
N TRP A 112 3.31 -1.96 11.47
CA TRP A 112 2.96 -1.66 12.86
C TRP A 112 1.52 -1.18 12.94
N ILE A 113 0.59 -2.10 13.28
CA ILE A 113 -0.86 -1.92 13.20
C ILE A 113 -1.33 -0.80 14.14
N GLY A 114 -1.82 0.33 13.57
CA GLY A 114 -2.38 1.42 14.36
C GLY A 114 -1.37 2.45 14.90
N ALA A 115 -0.07 2.27 14.67
CA ALA A 115 0.97 3.15 15.22
C ALA A 115 0.97 4.56 14.64
N MET A 116 0.74 4.74 13.34
CA MET A 116 0.81 6.07 12.69
C MET A 116 -0.56 6.77 12.71
N ASN A 117 -1.37 6.53 11.69
CA ASN A 117 -2.71 7.14 11.56
C ASN A 117 -3.74 6.57 12.54
N GLY A 118 -3.41 5.51 13.28
CA GLY A 118 -4.24 4.93 14.33
C GLY A 118 -4.19 5.71 15.65
N GLY A 119 -3.07 6.42 15.89
CA GLY A 119 -2.89 7.22 17.11
C GLY A 119 -2.54 6.42 18.36
N ILE A 120 -2.24 5.13 18.24
CA ILE A 120 -1.77 4.31 19.37
C ILE A 120 -0.23 4.44 19.50
N PRO A 121 0.31 4.60 20.71
CA PRO A 121 1.75 4.65 20.92
C PRO A 121 2.47 3.43 20.33
N LEU A 122 3.59 3.67 19.63
CA LEU A 122 4.34 2.62 18.93
C LEU A 122 4.76 1.47 19.85
N GLU A 123 5.20 1.77 21.09
CA GLU A 123 5.62 0.74 22.03
C GLU A 123 4.48 -0.18 22.48
N THR A 124 3.25 0.37 22.60
CA THR A 124 2.05 -0.44 22.84
C THR A 124 1.80 -1.39 21.67
N ILE A 125 1.91 -0.88 20.43
CA ILE A 125 1.74 -1.71 19.24
C ILE A 125 2.81 -2.80 19.13
N LYS A 126 4.07 -2.46 19.39
CA LYS A 126 5.16 -3.45 19.39
C LYS A 126 4.92 -4.55 20.43
N TYR A 127 4.53 -4.16 21.64
CA TYR A 127 4.20 -5.12 22.70
C TYR A 127 3.09 -6.08 22.25
N LEU A 128 1.97 -5.54 21.75
CA LEU A 128 0.83 -6.36 21.29
C LEU A 128 1.21 -7.26 20.11
N THR A 129 1.91 -6.71 19.12
CA THR A 129 2.33 -7.47 17.94
C THR A 129 3.23 -8.64 18.33
N ARG A 130 4.23 -8.42 19.20
CA ARG A 130 5.11 -9.48 19.71
C ARG A 130 4.33 -10.49 20.54
N LYS A 131 3.49 -10.03 21.47
CA LYS A 131 2.64 -10.89 22.33
C LYS A 131 1.81 -11.89 21.54
N TYR A 132 1.26 -11.50 20.41
CA TYR A 132 0.36 -12.34 19.61
C TYR A 132 1.06 -13.13 18.52
N LEU A 133 2.20 -12.64 18.00
CA LEU A 133 2.77 -13.15 16.75
C LEU A 133 4.14 -13.82 16.91
N SER A 134 4.93 -13.54 17.97
CA SER A 134 6.33 -14.02 18.04
C SER A 134 6.47 -15.53 18.16
N ASP A 135 5.49 -16.18 18.78
CA ASP A 135 5.55 -17.60 19.13
C ASP A 135 4.61 -18.47 18.27
N LEU A 136 4.15 -17.95 17.11
CA LEU A 136 3.29 -18.71 16.22
C LEU A 136 4.08 -19.76 15.44
N ASP A 137 3.56 -20.98 15.44
CA ASP A 137 4.12 -22.10 14.70
C ASP A 137 3.60 -22.16 13.25
N GLY A 138 4.40 -22.70 12.32
CA GLY A 138 3.97 -22.97 10.94
C GLY A 138 3.87 -21.74 10.06
N ILE A 139 4.33 -20.57 10.48
CA ILE A 139 4.22 -19.33 9.74
C ILE A 139 5.47 -18.48 9.87
N ASP A 140 5.91 -17.87 8.77
CA ASP A 140 6.92 -16.83 8.76
C ASP A 140 6.27 -15.44 8.79
N ILE A 141 6.71 -14.61 9.74
CA ILE A 141 6.13 -13.30 9.99
C ILE A 141 7.18 -12.21 9.81
N GLU A 142 6.88 -11.26 8.95
CA GLU A 142 7.64 -10.04 8.76
C GLU A 142 6.85 -8.86 9.32
N VAL A 143 7.45 -8.04 10.18
CA VAL A 143 6.84 -6.79 10.67
C VAL A 143 7.65 -5.61 10.16
N TYR A 144 6.99 -4.70 9.44
CA TYR A 144 7.65 -3.59 8.77
C TYR A 144 7.52 -2.29 9.54
N ASP A 145 8.68 -1.72 9.88
CA ASP A 145 8.78 -0.30 10.19
C ASP A 145 8.87 0.49 8.88
N PHE A 146 8.00 1.48 8.72
CA PHE A 146 7.89 2.22 7.46
C PHE A 146 9.12 3.10 7.22
N ASP A 147 9.74 2.90 6.07
CA ASP A 147 10.80 3.74 5.55
C ASP A 147 10.29 4.54 4.34
N PRO A 148 10.11 5.87 4.45
CA PRO A 148 9.63 6.69 3.35
C PRO A 148 10.58 6.73 2.15
N ASP A 149 11.86 6.43 2.36
CA ASP A 149 12.89 6.44 1.33
C ASP A 149 13.07 5.07 0.66
N ALA A 150 12.46 4.01 1.22
CA ALA A 150 12.60 2.68 0.65
C ALA A 150 11.91 2.57 -0.72
N PRO A 151 12.65 2.26 -1.79
CA PRO A 151 12.08 2.08 -3.12
C PRO A 151 11.16 0.84 -3.14
N CYS A 152 10.28 0.80 -4.12
CA CYS A 152 9.45 -0.37 -4.41
C CYS A 152 9.50 -0.68 -5.91
N VAL A 153 8.99 -1.85 -6.30
CA VAL A 153 8.97 -2.27 -7.71
C VAL A 153 8.42 -1.18 -8.64
N LEU A 154 7.32 -0.51 -8.27
CA LEU A 154 6.74 0.55 -9.11
C LEU A 154 7.68 1.76 -9.26
N TYR A 155 8.42 2.13 -8.20
CA TYR A 155 9.37 3.23 -8.30
C TYR A 155 10.58 2.84 -9.17
N ASN A 156 11.09 1.60 -9.02
CA ASN A 156 12.17 1.11 -9.86
C ASN A 156 11.77 1.11 -11.34
N THR A 157 10.55 0.63 -11.66
CA THR A 157 10.01 0.72 -13.02
C THR A 157 9.95 2.14 -13.54
N LEU A 158 9.47 3.10 -12.72
CA LEU A 158 9.44 4.51 -13.12
C LEU A 158 10.84 5.04 -13.39
N LYS A 159 11.78 4.70 -12.53
CA LYS A 159 13.18 5.08 -12.67
C LYS A 159 13.78 4.51 -13.95
N ASP A 160 13.55 3.24 -14.23
CA ASP A 160 14.03 2.58 -15.45
C ASP A 160 13.46 3.26 -16.72
N ILE A 161 12.16 3.61 -16.72
CA ILE A 161 11.52 4.35 -17.84
C ILE A 161 12.19 5.71 -18.05
N VAL A 162 12.46 6.44 -16.96
CA VAL A 162 13.07 7.77 -17.02
C VAL A 162 14.56 7.70 -17.44
N GLU A 163 15.32 6.72 -16.91
CA GLU A 163 16.74 6.56 -17.22
C GLU A 163 16.96 6.05 -18.65
N ALA A 164 16.10 5.16 -19.15
CA ALA A 164 16.15 4.72 -20.54
C ALA A 164 15.96 5.87 -21.54
N ASN A 165 15.24 6.91 -21.12
CA ASN A 165 14.95 8.12 -21.92
C ASN A 165 14.41 7.79 -23.35
N ALA A 166 13.71 6.65 -23.47
CA ALA A 166 13.22 6.11 -24.72
C ALA A 166 11.85 6.68 -25.11
N LEU A 167 11.13 7.28 -24.15
CA LEU A 167 9.80 7.83 -24.32
C LEU A 167 9.78 9.33 -24.01
N SER A 168 9.23 10.11 -24.93
CA SER A 168 9.00 11.55 -24.71
C SER A 168 7.84 11.77 -23.72
N PRO A 169 7.75 12.96 -23.08
CA PRO A 169 6.60 13.30 -22.24
C PRO A 169 5.25 13.19 -22.96
N SER A 170 5.20 13.37 -24.28
CA SER A 170 3.98 13.24 -25.08
C SER A 170 3.56 11.78 -25.23
N GLU A 171 4.49 10.89 -25.53
CA GLU A 171 4.22 9.44 -25.60
C GLU A 171 3.80 8.89 -24.23
N LEU A 172 4.44 9.34 -23.15
CA LEU A 172 4.02 9.00 -21.79
C LEU A 172 2.63 9.52 -21.43
N GLU A 173 2.22 10.71 -21.97
CA GLU A 173 0.84 11.21 -21.85
C GLU A 173 -0.14 10.24 -22.49
N ASP A 174 0.12 9.81 -23.72
CA ASP A 174 -0.76 8.89 -24.48
C ASP A 174 -0.94 7.55 -23.76
N MET A 175 0.13 7.06 -23.12
CA MET A 175 0.14 5.79 -22.42
C MET A 175 -0.53 5.85 -21.04
N SER A 176 -0.52 7.00 -20.36
CA SER A 176 -0.87 7.12 -18.93
C SER A 176 -2.06 8.04 -18.63
N ASP A 177 -2.56 8.79 -19.61
CA ASP A 177 -3.50 9.90 -19.43
C ASP A 177 -2.99 11.02 -18.47
N ILE A 178 -1.68 11.06 -18.17
CA ILE A 178 -1.04 12.13 -17.41
C ILE A 178 -0.48 13.14 -18.42
N LYS A 179 -0.93 14.39 -18.37
CA LYS A 179 -0.50 15.42 -19.30
C LYS A 179 1.03 15.58 -19.35
N ALA A 180 1.60 15.77 -20.54
CA ALA A 180 3.04 15.89 -20.79
C ALA A 180 3.73 16.88 -19.84
N ARG A 181 3.10 18.02 -19.54
CA ARG A 181 3.61 19.01 -18.57
C ARG A 181 3.82 18.46 -17.17
N TYR A 182 3.08 17.43 -16.76
CA TYR A 182 3.30 16.75 -15.45
C TYR A 182 4.37 15.69 -15.57
N TRP A 183 4.48 15.04 -16.75
CA TRP A 183 5.59 14.11 -16.99
C TRP A 183 6.94 14.79 -16.95
N VAL A 184 7.07 16.01 -17.51
CA VAL A 184 8.31 16.80 -17.36
C VAL A 184 8.67 16.94 -15.88
N LYS A 185 7.73 17.33 -15.02
CA LYS A 185 7.96 17.48 -13.57
C LYS A 185 8.27 16.16 -12.87
N ILE A 186 7.61 15.06 -13.28
CA ILE A 186 7.87 13.72 -12.73
C ILE A 186 9.30 13.28 -13.11
N ILE A 187 9.70 13.47 -14.35
CA ILE A 187 11.03 13.13 -14.85
C ILE A 187 12.10 13.92 -14.07
N ASP A 188 11.92 15.22 -13.92
CA ASP A 188 12.85 16.07 -13.17
C ASP A 188 12.94 15.62 -11.71
N ALA A 189 11.81 15.32 -11.07
CA ALA A 189 11.78 14.85 -9.69
C ALA A 189 12.43 13.47 -9.51
N VAL A 190 12.30 12.55 -10.47
CA VAL A 190 12.95 11.23 -10.42
C VAL A 190 14.46 11.34 -10.59
N LYS A 191 14.93 12.33 -11.35
CA LYS A 191 16.36 12.64 -11.52
C LYS A 191 16.97 13.32 -10.30
N ASP A 192 16.16 13.88 -9.39
CA ASP A 192 16.64 14.48 -8.14
C ASP A 192 17.07 13.37 -7.17
N SER A 193 18.30 13.46 -6.68
CA SER A 193 18.89 12.50 -5.73
C SER A 193 18.11 12.34 -4.41
N ASN A 194 17.27 13.31 -4.06
CA ASN A 194 16.41 13.27 -2.88
C ASN A 194 15.15 12.43 -3.09
N THR A 195 14.78 12.11 -4.34
CA THR A 195 13.63 11.27 -4.65
C THR A 195 14.08 9.82 -4.77
N LYS A 196 13.86 9.03 -3.71
CA LYS A 196 14.32 7.64 -3.59
C LYS A 196 13.19 6.62 -3.68
N SER A 197 11.95 7.08 -3.61
CA SER A 197 10.77 6.21 -3.55
C SER A 197 9.55 6.86 -4.20
N ILE A 198 8.52 6.04 -4.48
CA ILE A 198 7.22 6.54 -4.94
C ILE A 198 6.57 7.46 -3.88
N ASN A 199 6.84 7.23 -2.60
CA ASN A 199 6.37 8.08 -1.52
C ASN A 199 7.00 9.47 -1.58
N ASN A 200 8.32 9.56 -1.77
CA ASN A 200 9.01 10.85 -1.94
C ASN A 200 8.42 11.59 -3.15
N LEU A 201 8.25 10.92 -4.29
CA LEU A 201 7.67 11.52 -5.50
C LEU A 201 6.25 12.08 -5.25
N CYS A 202 5.40 11.33 -4.57
CA CYS A 202 4.03 11.77 -4.25
C CYS A 202 3.98 12.99 -3.31
N HIS A 203 5.06 13.23 -2.57
CA HIS A 203 5.19 14.36 -1.64
C HIS A 203 6.16 15.44 -2.14
N TYR A 204 6.72 15.28 -3.35
CA TYR A 204 7.68 16.22 -3.92
C TYR A 204 7.03 17.58 -4.18
N ILE A 205 7.70 18.64 -3.73
CA ILE A 205 7.18 20.01 -3.74
C ILE A 205 8.12 20.89 -4.55
N VAL A 206 7.57 21.65 -5.49
CA VAL A 206 8.26 22.73 -6.22
C VAL A 206 7.43 23.99 -6.06
N ASP A 207 8.07 25.12 -5.69
CA ASP A 207 7.42 26.40 -5.45
C ASP A 207 6.21 26.33 -4.51
N GLY A 208 6.36 25.56 -3.40
CA GLY A 208 5.32 25.38 -2.39
C GLY A 208 4.12 24.52 -2.81
N LYS A 209 4.16 23.91 -4.00
CA LYS A 209 3.08 23.06 -4.52
C LYS A 209 3.57 21.66 -4.85
N ARG A 210 2.75 20.65 -4.58
CA ARG A 210 3.03 19.28 -5.06
C ARG A 210 3.04 19.26 -6.58
N ILE A 211 4.02 18.56 -7.17
CA ILE A 211 4.17 18.45 -8.63
C ILE A 211 3.03 17.65 -9.27
N ILE A 212 2.48 16.68 -8.51
CA ILE A 212 1.35 15.84 -8.97
C ILE A 212 0.23 15.84 -7.93
N GLY A 213 -1.01 15.97 -8.40
CA GLY A 213 -2.20 15.86 -7.59
C GLY A 213 -2.73 14.42 -7.54
N LYS A 214 -3.75 14.20 -6.70
CA LYS A 214 -4.34 12.88 -6.41
C LYS A 214 -4.70 12.08 -7.67
N THR A 215 -5.37 12.69 -8.64
CA THR A 215 -5.78 12.03 -9.88
C THR A 215 -4.57 11.54 -10.69
N ASN A 216 -3.51 12.35 -10.77
CA ASN A 216 -2.30 11.94 -11.48
C ASN A 216 -1.52 10.87 -10.72
N ILE A 217 -1.58 10.85 -9.38
CA ILE A 217 -1.04 9.73 -8.57
C ILE A 217 -1.78 8.44 -8.91
N GLU A 218 -3.11 8.45 -8.94
CA GLU A 218 -3.93 7.27 -9.30
C GLU A 218 -3.59 6.77 -10.72
N ARG A 219 -3.47 7.66 -11.69
CA ARG A 219 -3.06 7.34 -13.07
C ARG A 219 -1.64 6.79 -13.15
N LEU A 220 -0.70 7.37 -12.41
CA LEU A 220 0.68 6.91 -12.38
C LEU A 220 0.78 5.48 -11.84
N PHE A 221 0.08 5.16 -10.75
CA PHE A 221 0.06 3.80 -10.22
C PHE A 221 -0.57 2.80 -11.18
N ASP A 222 -1.67 3.16 -11.85
CA ASP A 222 -2.32 2.33 -12.86
C ASP A 222 -1.36 2.06 -14.05
N PHE A 223 -0.75 3.12 -14.58
CA PHE A 223 0.24 3.03 -15.65
C PHE A 223 1.41 2.11 -15.29
N LEU A 224 2.07 2.35 -14.16
CA LEU A 224 3.21 1.55 -13.73
C LEU A 224 2.84 0.08 -13.46
N THR A 225 1.64 -0.15 -12.93
CA THR A 225 1.14 -1.51 -12.68
C THR A 225 0.91 -2.27 -13.98
N LYS A 226 0.34 -1.62 -14.98
CA LYS A 226 0.11 -2.18 -16.32
C LYS A 226 1.44 -2.40 -17.05
N TYR A 227 2.33 -1.44 -16.98
CA TYR A 227 3.66 -1.51 -17.58
C TYR A 227 4.46 -2.71 -17.04
N ASN A 228 4.48 -2.92 -15.72
CA ASN A 228 5.13 -4.06 -15.09
C ASN A 228 4.54 -5.42 -15.48
N LYS A 229 3.27 -5.46 -15.85
CA LYS A 229 2.60 -6.69 -16.31
C LYS A 229 2.80 -6.96 -17.79
N GLY A 230 3.56 -6.14 -18.51
CA GLY A 230 3.71 -6.23 -19.96
C GLY A 230 2.41 -5.94 -20.72
N ILE A 231 1.43 -5.32 -20.08
CA ILE A 231 0.22 -4.83 -20.74
C ILE A 231 0.61 -3.52 -21.41
N TYR A 232 1.11 -3.63 -22.67
CA TYR A 232 1.45 -2.46 -23.47
C TYR A 232 0.17 -1.71 -23.81
N ILE A 233 0.09 -0.47 -23.33
CA ILE A 233 -0.87 0.49 -23.84
C ILE A 233 -0.19 1.01 -25.12
N GLU A 234 -0.63 0.52 -26.29
CA GLU A 234 -0.19 1.14 -27.55
C GLU A 234 -0.49 2.64 -27.46
N PRO A 235 0.46 3.51 -27.82
CA PRO A 235 0.17 4.93 -27.94
C PRO A 235 -1.07 5.06 -28.82
N LYS A 236 -2.06 5.85 -28.39
CA LYS A 236 -3.25 6.12 -29.20
C LYS A 236 -2.75 6.66 -30.54
N SER A 237 -2.65 5.78 -31.53
CA SER A 237 -2.18 6.15 -32.86
C SER A 237 -3.04 7.27 -33.37
N LEU A 238 -2.41 8.35 -33.79
CA LEU A 238 -3.01 9.43 -34.53
C LEU A 238 -3.68 8.86 -35.80
N PHE A 239 -5.01 8.77 -35.78
CA PHE A 239 -5.83 8.82 -37.00
C PHE A 239 -6.49 10.19 -37.08
#